data_183b9fcad9258b0d6a86620d2cb9a523
#
_entry.id   183b9fcad9258b0d6a86620d2cb9a523
#
_cell.length_a   1.000
_cell.length_b   1.000
_cell.length_c   1.000
_cell.angle_alpha   90.00
_cell.angle_beta   90.00
_cell.angle_gamma   90.00
#
_symmetry.space_group_name_H-M   'P 1'
#
loop_
_entity.id
_entity.type
_entity.pdbx_description
1 polymer ?
#
loop_
_entity_poly.entity_id
_entity_poly.type
_entity_poly.pdbx_seq_one_letter_code
_entity_poly.pdbx_strand_id
1 'polypeptide(L)'
;LIKALQLILSLSILVIVHEFGHFIFARIFKVRVEKFYLFFDPWFSLFKYKPKNSDTEYGVGWLPLGGYCKISGMIDESMDKEAMAQPPKPYEFRSKPAGQRLMIMVAGVVFNFLLALFIYSMILFTWGDTYLPLKNMKMGMNYSETFQNVGFHDGDILLRADNEELERFGSDSFRKVVEAKTVTVLRDGRETVISIPEDMMQRCMRDGKGFADPLRIPMVVRELPDKNAPAALAGMQPK
;
A
#
# COMPACT_ATOMS: atom_id res chain seq x y z
N LEU A 1 -17.31 15.39 -6.30
CA LEU A 1 -17.37 14.78 -7.63
C LEU A 1 -16.01 14.15 -8.03
N ILE A 2 -14.90 14.92 -8.03
CA ILE A 2 -13.57 14.45 -8.46
C ILE A 2 -13.12 13.20 -7.68
N LYS A 3 -13.22 13.20 -6.34
CA LYS A 3 -12.84 12.04 -5.50
C LYS A 3 -13.68 10.80 -5.83
N ALA A 4 -14.96 10.94 -6.15
CA ALA A 4 -15.81 9.82 -6.56
C ALA A 4 -15.39 9.26 -7.92
N LEU A 5 -15.06 10.10 -8.88
CA LEU A 5 -14.56 9.68 -10.18
C LEU A 5 -13.19 8.98 -10.06
N GLN A 6 -12.30 9.49 -9.22
CA GLN A 6 -11.02 8.84 -8.95
C GLN A 6 -11.19 7.46 -8.30
N LEU A 7 -12.13 7.32 -7.36
CA LEU A 7 -12.44 6.04 -6.75
C LEU A 7 -12.96 5.03 -7.79
N ILE A 8 -13.94 5.44 -8.60
CA ILE A 8 -14.50 4.58 -9.66
C ILE A 8 -13.42 4.17 -10.65
N LEU A 9 -12.57 5.11 -11.09
CA LEU A 9 -11.48 4.80 -12.01
C LEU A 9 -10.48 3.81 -11.41
N SER A 10 -10.07 4.01 -10.15
CA SER A 10 -9.14 3.12 -9.47
C SER A 10 -9.71 1.71 -9.31
N LEU A 11 -10.98 1.60 -8.90
CA LEU A 11 -11.67 0.31 -8.80
C LEU A 11 -11.81 -0.35 -10.17
N SER A 12 -12.11 0.43 -11.22
CA SER A 12 -12.22 -0.11 -12.59
C SER A 12 -10.92 -0.75 -13.06
N ILE A 13 -9.78 -0.11 -12.80
CA ILE A 13 -8.45 -0.65 -13.16
C ILE A 13 -8.18 -1.94 -12.39
N LEU A 14 -8.43 -1.96 -11.09
CA LEU A 14 -8.22 -3.15 -10.27
C LEU A 14 -9.10 -4.32 -10.72
N VAL A 15 -10.38 -4.05 -10.98
CA VAL A 15 -11.34 -5.06 -11.42
C VAL A 15 -10.96 -5.61 -12.79
N ILE A 16 -10.67 -4.76 -13.78
CA ILE A 16 -10.35 -5.24 -15.14
C ILE A 16 -9.07 -6.10 -15.13
N VAL A 17 -8.06 -5.72 -14.35
CA VAL A 17 -6.82 -6.51 -14.21
C VAL A 17 -7.08 -7.83 -13.50
N HIS A 18 -7.93 -7.83 -12.48
CA HIS A 18 -8.35 -9.04 -11.77
C HIS A 18 -9.05 -10.03 -12.72
N GLU A 19 -10.09 -9.57 -13.41
CA GLU A 19 -10.84 -10.39 -14.37
C GLU A 19 -9.98 -10.86 -15.55
N PHE A 20 -9.02 -10.01 -15.97
CA PHE A 20 -8.07 -10.36 -17.00
C PHE A 20 -7.15 -11.52 -16.58
N GLY A 21 -6.80 -11.62 -15.29
CA GLY A 21 -6.07 -12.75 -14.75
C GLY A 21 -6.84 -14.07 -14.95
N HIS A 22 -8.11 -14.10 -14.56
CA HIS A 22 -8.99 -15.25 -14.79
C HIS A 22 -9.13 -15.59 -16.28
N PHE A 23 -9.35 -14.56 -17.09
CA PHE A 23 -9.49 -14.68 -18.54
C PHE A 23 -8.26 -15.32 -19.20
N ILE A 24 -7.05 -14.81 -18.91
CA ILE A 24 -5.80 -15.31 -19.52
C ILE A 24 -5.59 -16.79 -19.17
N PHE A 25 -5.69 -17.16 -17.89
CA PHE A 25 -5.47 -18.55 -17.49
C PHE A 25 -6.55 -19.49 -17.99
N ALA A 26 -7.80 -19.05 -18.06
CA ALA A 26 -8.86 -19.83 -18.72
C ALA A 26 -8.50 -20.11 -20.18
N ARG A 27 -8.03 -19.10 -20.91
CA ARG A 27 -7.61 -19.25 -22.33
C ARG A 27 -6.38 -20.16 -22.48
N ILE A 28 -5.38 -20.03 -21.63
CA ILE A 28 -4.17 -20.89 -21.63
C ILE A 28 -4.56 -22.37 -21.47
N PHE A 29 -5.46 -22.67 -20.55
CA PHE A 29 -5.93 -24.03 -20.29
C PHE A 29 -7.07 -24.48 -21.20
N LYS A 30 -7.37 -23.72 -22.26
CA LYS A 30 -8.44 -24.03 -23.24
C LYS A 30 -9.80 -24.20 -22.55
N VAL A 31 -10.06 -23.39 -21.54
CA VAL A 31 -11.39 -23.23 -20.96
C VAL A 31 -12.11 -22.11 -21.70
N ARG A 32 -13.35 -22.33 -22.06
CA ARG A 32 -14.16 -21.34 -22.76
C ARG A 32 -14.57 -20.23 -21.81
N VAL A 33 -14.33 -18.98 -22.23
CA VAL A 33 -14.86 -17.79 -21.57
C VAL A 33 -16.03 -17.27 -22.42
N GLU A 34 -17.19 -17.16 -21.80
CA GLU A 34 -18.42 -16.74 -22.47
C GLU A 34 -18.54 -15.21 -22.50
N LYS A 35 -18.28 -14.56 -21.34
CA LYS A 35 -18.34 -13.10 -21.21
C LYS A 35 -17.15 -12.57 -20.44
N PHE A 36 -16.70 -11.38 -20.85
CA PHE A 36 -15.69 -10.60 -20.16
C PHE A 36 -16.19 -9.16 -20.07
N TYR A 37 -16.59 -8.74 -18.89
CA TYR A 37 -17.27 -7.47 -18.69
C TYR A 37 -16.60 -6.62 -17.64
N LEU A 38 -16.36 -5.37 -17.96
CA LEU A 38 -16.11 -4.33 -16.97
C LEU A 38 -17.47 -3.83 -16.49
N PHE A 39 -17.68 -3.82 -15.19
CA PHE A 39 -18.94 -3.49 -14.52
C PHE A 39 -20.07 -4.51 -14.79
N PHE A 40 -20.96 -4.58 -13.83
CA PHE A 40 -22.16 -5.41 -13.94
C PHE A 40 -23.18 -4.78 -14.92
N ASP A 41 -23.87 -5.63 -15.62
CA ASP A 41 -24.86 -5.26 -16.62
C ASP A 41 -26.28 -5.78 -16.32
N PRO A 42 -26.81 -5.65 -15.09
CA PRO A 42 -28.16 -6.06 -14.83
C PRO A 42 -29.11 -5.31 -15.75
N TRP A 43 -29.91 -6.07 -16.50
CA TRP A 43 -30.88 -5.64 -17.49
C TRP A 43 -30.31 -5.16 -18.84
N PHE A 44 -29.27 -4.35 -18.88
CA PHE A 44 -28.67 -3.89 -20.14
C PHE A 44 -27.18 -3.57 -20.02
N SER A 45 -26.46 -3.69 -21.13
CA SER A 45 -25.05 -3.31 -21.25
C SER A 45 -24.94 -1.96 -21.96
N LEU A 46 -24.01 -1.11 -21.51
CA LEU A 46 -23.69 0.16 -22.19
C LEU A 46 -23.04 -0.09 -23.53
N PHE A 47 -22.16 -1.10 -23.59
CA PHE A 47 -21.46 -1.50 -24.79
C PHE A 47 -21.25 -3.02 -24.76
N LYS A 48 -21.40 -3.66 -25.92
CA LYS A 48 -21.07 -5.07 -26.11
C LYS A 48 -20.50 -5.31 -27.50
N TYR A 49 -19.49 -6.17 -27.54
CA TYR A 49 -18.82 -6.55 -28.78
C TYR A 49 -18.46 -8.04 -28.76
N LYS A 50 -18.88 -8.78 -29.78
CA LYS A 50 -18.52 -10.18 -29.95
C LYS A 50 -17.80 -10.35 -31.29
N PRO A 51 -16.48 -10.64 -31.28
CA PRO A 51 -15.72 -10.93 -32.49
C PRO A 51 -16.27 -12.16 -33.19
N LYS A 52 -16.28 -12.13 -34.55
CA LYS A 52 -16.83 -13.23 -35.37
C LYS A 52 -16.13 -14.59 -35.11
N ASN A 53 -14.86 -14.56 -34.73
CA ASN A 53 -14.03 -15.76 -34.53
C ASN A 53 -13.76 -16.03 -33.01
N SER A 54 -14.56 -15.48 -32.12
CA SER A 54 -14.41 -15.67 -30.68
C SER A 54 -15.72 -16.09 -30.04
N ASP A 55 -15.63 -17.03 -29.11
CA ASP A 55 -16.79 -17.42 -28.27
C ASP A 55 -17.06 -16.38 -27.18
N THR A 56 -16.12 -15.49 -26.90
CA THR A 56 -16.20 -14.52 -25.83
C THR A 56 -16.90 -13.24 -26.29
N GLU A 57 -17.88 -12.81 -25.53
CA GLU A 57 -18.50 -11.48 -25.62
C GLU A 57 -17.81 -10.52 -24.66
N TYR A 58 -17.35 -9.39 -25.15
CA TYR A 58 -16.74 -8.32 -24.37
C TYR A 58 -17.73 -7.20 -24.18
N GLY A 59 -17.80 -6.63 -22.99
CA GLY A 59 -18.75 -5.56 -22.72
C GLY A 59 -18.42 -4.66 -21.56
N VAL A 60 -19.20 -3.60 -21.47
CA VAL A 60 -19.19 -2.67 -20.36
C VAL A 60 -20.60 -2.55 -19.79
N GLY A 61 -20.78 -2.91 -18.55
CA GLY A 61 -22.02 -2.70 -17.82
C GLY A 61 -22.18 -1.25 -17.36
N TRP A 62 -23.32 -0.92 -16.81
CA TRP A 62 -23.61 0.41 -16.32
C TRP A 62 -23.36 0.57 -14.82
N LEU A 63 -23.27 -0.53 -14.06
CA LEU A 63 -23.18 -0.54 -12.60
C LEU A 63 -21.71 -0.71 -12.14
N PRO A 64 -21.01 0.34 -11.69
CA PRO A 64 -19.59 0.34 -11.40
C PRO A 64 -19.25 -0.27 -10.03
N LEU A 65 -19.87 -1.42 -9.69
CA LEU A 65 -19.63 -2.14 -8.43
C LEU A 65 -18.73 -3.35 -8.58
N GLY A 66 -18.23 -3.63 -9.78
CA GLY A 66 -17.38 -4.77 -10.06
C GLY A 66 -17.35 -5.08 -11.54
N GLY A 67 -16.77 -6.21 -11.92
CA GLY A 67 -16.80 -6.78 -13.27
C GLY A 67 -16.99 -8.27 -13.17
N TYR A 68 -17.01 -8.97 -14.29
CA TYR A 68 -17.06 -10.42 -14.27
C TYR A 68 -16.47 -11.06 -15.52
N CYS A 69 -15.91 -12.25 -15.29
CA CYS A 69 -15.40 -13.13 -16.35
C CYS A 69 -16.21 -14.45 -16.29
N LYS A 70 -17.25 -14.59 -17.14
CA LYS A 70 -18.06 -15.80 -17.15
C LYS A 70 -17.32 -16.94 -17.84
N ILE A 71 -16.89 -17.91 -17.02
CA ILE A 71 -16.14 -19.10 -17.45
C ILE A 71 -17.09 -20.28 -17.52
N SER A 72 -17.14 -20.98 -18.67
CA SER A 72 -17.99 -22.14 -18.86
C SER A 72 -17.71 -23.24 -17.84
N GLY A 73 -18.75 -23.75 -17.17
CA GLY A 73 -18.67 -24.83 -16.19
C GLY A 73 -18.09 -24.42 -14.85
N MET A 74 -18.02 -23.12 -14.54
CA MET A 74 -17.74 -22.55 -13.23
C MET A 74 -19.03 -22.00 -12.63
N ILE A 75 -19.28 -22.26 -11.36
CA ILE A 75 -20.38 -21.63 -10.63
C ILE A 75 -19.86 -20.24 -10.22
N ASP A 76 -20.32 -19.24 -10.92
CA ASP A 76 -20.07 -17.85 -10.65
C ASP A 76 -21.37 -17.14 -10.20
N GLU A 77 -21.33 -15.83 -10.14
CA GLU A 77 -22.49 -15.00 -9.78
C GLU A 77 -23.68 -15.17 -10.74
N SER A 78 -23.47 -15.74 -11.94
CA SER A 78 -24.52 -16.01 -12.92
C SER A 78 -25.40 -17.22 -12.60
N MET A 79 -25.00 -18.03 -11.60
CA MET A 79 -25.73 -19.21 -11.07
C MET A 79 -26.44 -20.07 -12.13
N ASP A 80 -25.72 -20.41 -13.21
CA ASP A 80 -26.27 -21.21 -14.34
C ASP A 80 -26.42 -22.70 -13.93
N LYS A 81 -27.41 -22.99 -13.08
CA LYS A 81 -27.67 -24.31 -12.53
C LYS A 81 -28.09 -25.31 -13.62
N GLU A 82 -28.74 -24.85 -14.66
CA GLU A 82 -29.20 -25.72 -15.75
C GLU A 82 -28.04 -26.26 -16.59
N ALA A 83 -27.04 -25.41 -16.88
CA ALA A 83 -25.83 -25.84 -17.56
C ALA A 83 -25.00 -26.82 -16.72
N MET A 84 -25.04 -26.69 -15.38
CA MET A 84 -24.35 -27.58 -14.48
C MET A 84 -24.96 -28.97 -14.33
N ALA A 85 -26.24 -29.12 -14.63
CA ALA A 85 -26.94 -30.42 -14.62
C ALA A 85 -26.53 -31.34 -15.80
N GLN A 86 -25.91 -30.77 -16.85
CA GLN A 86 -25.46 -31.57 -18.01
C GLN A 86 -24.08 -32.21 -17.74
N PRO A 87 -23.71 -33.29 -18.44
CA PRO A 87 -22.36 -33.86 -18.37
C PRO A 87 -21.29 -32.84 -18.72
N PRO A 88 -20.12 -32.84 -18.02
CA PRO A 88 -19.07 -31.87 -18.25
C PRO A 88 -18.47 -31.99 -19.66
N LYS A 89 -18.33 -30.86 -20.35
CA LYS A 89 -17.71 -30.79 -21.66
C LYS A 89 -16.20 -30.50 -21.55
N PRO A 90 -15.36 -30.93 -22.52
CA PRO A 90 -13.89 -30.79 -22.42
C PRO A 90 -13.38 -29.35 -22.28
N TYR A 91 -14.15 -28.37 -22.72
CA TYR A 91 -13.81 -26.95 -22.65
C TYR A 91 -14.33 -26.27 -21.37
N GLU A 92 -14.95 -26.99 -20.45
CA GLU A 92 -15.48 -26.45 -19.23
C GLU A 92 -14.45 -26.49 -18.09
N PHE A 93 -14.52 -25.52 -17.17
CA PHE A 93 -13.68 -25.43 -16.00
C PHE A 93 -13.68 -26.71 -15.15
N ARG A 94 -14.87 -27.30 -14.93
CA ARG A 94 -15.04 -28.52 -14.11
C ARG A 94 -14.40 -29.77 -14.72
N SER A 95 -14.10 -29.76 -16.03
CA SER A 95 -13.42 -30.87 -16.71
C SER A 95 -11.88 -30.83 -16.55
N LYS A 96 -11.33 -29.74 -16.01
CA LYS A 96 -9.88 -29.55 -15.88
C LYS A 96 -9.32 -30.15 -14.59
N PRO A 97 -8.04 -30.56 -14.60
CA PRO A 97 -7.35 -31.02 -13.39
C PRO A 97 -7.36 -29.96 -12.28
N ALA A 98 -7.31 -30.40 -11.04
CA ALA A 98 -7.38 -29.52 -9.87
C ALA A 98 -6.36 -28.38 -9.89
N GLY A 99 -5.12 -28.64 -10.33
CA GLY A 99 -4.08 -27.62 -10.43
C GLY A 99 -4.41 -26.51 -11.44
N GLN A 100 -4.98 -26.86 -12.61
CA GLN A 100 -5.42 -25.86 -13.60
C GLN A 100 -6.58 -25.02 -13.08
N ARG A 101 -7.54 -25.67 -12.41
CA ARG A 101 -8.65 -24.96 -11.78
C ARG A 101 -8.17 -23.99 -10.70
N LEU A 102 -7.23 -24.42 -9.86
CA LEU A 102 -6.62 -23.57 -8.83
C LEU A 102 -5.93 -22.35 -9.47
N MET A 103 -5.13 -22.58 -10.53
CA MET A 103 -4.45 -21.47 -11.22
C MET A 103 -5.44 -20.47 -11.82
N ILE A 104 -6.54 -20.92 -12.43
CA ILE A 104 -7.58 -20.01 -12.93
C ILE A 104 -8.18 -19.19 -11.78
N MET A 105 -8.51 -19.82 -10.64
CA MET A 105 -9.13 -19.13 -9.51
C MET A 105 -8.22 -18.12 -8.84
N VAL A 106 -6.93 -18.44 -8.71
CA VAL A 106 -5.97 -17.56 -8.01
C VAL A 106 -5.42 -16.45 -8.94
N ALA A 107 -5.55 -16.64 -10.26
CA ALA A 107 -4.98 -15.73 -11.26
C ALA A 107 -5.40 -14.27 -11.08
N GLY A 108 -6.66 -14.00 -10.75
CA GLY A 108 -7.14 -12.64 -10.52
C GLY A 108 -6.36 -11.92 -9.42
N VAL A 109 -6.18 -12.58 -8.28
CA VAL A 109 -5.41 -12.01 -7.15
C VAL A 109 -3.94 -11.84 -7.51
N VAL A 110 -3.34 -12.83 -8.20
CA VAL A 110 -1.94 -12.76 -8.64
C VAL A 110 -1.73 -11.57 -9.58
N PHE A 111 -2.64 -11.32 -10.51
CA PHE A 111 -2.52 -10.17 -11.42
C PHE A 111 -2.64 -8.84 -10.70
N ASN A 112 -3.51 -8.71 -9.70
CA ASN A 112 -3.58 -7.51 -8.87
C ASN A 112 -2.31 -7.31 -8.05
N PHE A 113 -1.72 -8.40 -7.53
CA PHE A 113 -0.43 -8.32 -6.84
C PHE A 113 0.69 -7.86 -7.79
N LEU A 114 0.75 -8.40 -9.00
CA LEU A 114 1.72 -7.97 -10.02
C LEU A 114 1.51 -6.51 -10.43
N LEU A 115 0.26 -6.07 -10.55
CA LEU A 115 -0.07 -4.66 -10.80
C LEU A 115 0.42 -3.76 -9.67
N ALA A 116 0.18 -4.15 -8.42
CA ALA A 116 0.66 -3.39 -7.26
C ALA A 116 2.18 -3.29 -7.24
N LEU A 117 2.88 -4.40 -7.48
CA LEU A 117 4.34 -4.44 -7.58
C LEU A 117 4.85 -3.54 -8.71
N PHE A 118 4.20 -3.59 -9.88
CA PHE A 118 4.55 -2.74 -11.02
C PHE A 118 4.36 -1.25 -10.71
N ILE A 119 3.20 -0.86 -10.15
CA ILE A 119 2.92 0.54 -9.81
C ILE A 119 3.93 1.03 -8.75
N TYR A 120 4.18 0.24 -7.71
CA TYR A 120 5.13 0.60 -6.66
C TYR A 120 6.55 0.78 -7.21
N SER A 121 6.98 -0.14 -8.07
CA SER A 121 8.29 -0.05 -8.74
C SER A 121 8.39 1.20 -9.62
N MET A 122 7.32 1.55 -10.36
CA MET A 122 7.27 2.77 -11.16
C MET A 122 7.32 4.04 -10.30
N ILE A 123 6.66 4.04 -9.16
CA ILE A 123 6.73 5.16 -8.21
C ILE A 123 8.17 5.33 -7.72
N LEU A 124 8.80 4.26 -7.26
CA LEU A 124 10.18 4.29 -6.80
C LEU A 124 11.17 4.70 -7.91
N PHE A 125 10.94 4.22 -9.14
CA PHE A 125 11.78 4.57 -10.29
C PHE A 125 11.66 6.05 -10.67
N THR A 126 10.46 6.62 -10.56
CA THR A 126 10.18 8.00 -11.01
C THR A 126 10.53 9.04 -9.95
N TRP A 127 10.14 8.79 -8.70
CA TRP A 127 10.32 9.75 -7.59
C TRP A 127 11.41 9.34 -6.60
N GLY A 128 11.88 8.11 -6.66
CA GLY A 128 12.84 7.57 -5.70
C GLY A 128 12.23 7.36 -4.32
N ASP A 129 13.11 7.11 -3.35
CA ASP A 129 12.74 7.05 -1.94
C ASP A 129 13.16 8.35 -1.26
N THR A 130 12.22 9.00 -0.57
CA THR A 130 12.48 10.24 0.17
C THR A 130 12.55 9.93 1.65
N TYR A 131 13.67 10.24 2.26
CA TYR A 131 13.88 10.07 3.70
C TYR A 131 14.53 11.31 4.30
N LEU A 132 14.37 11.45 5.61
CA LEU A 132 15.05 12.51 6.36
C LEU A 132 16.41 11.98 6.85
N PRO A 133 17.53 12.48 6.32
CA PRO A 133 18.84 12.08 6.82
C PRO A 133 19.06 12.59 8.25
N LEU A 134 19.47 11.71 9.16
CA LEU A 134 19.71 12.07 10.57
C LEU A 134 20.76 13.18 10.72
N LYS A 135 21.78 13.19 9.89
CA LYS A 135 22.81 14.25 9.85
C LYS A 135 22.27 15.63 9.51
N ASN A 136 21.10 15.71 8.88
CA ASN A 136 20.47 17.00 8.52
C ASN A 136 19.55 17.53 9.63
N MET A 137 19.36 16.76 10.71
CA MET A 137 18.50 17.12 11.84
C MET A 137 19.29 18.01 12.83
N LYS A 138 19.64 19.22 12.39
CA LYS A 138 20.50 20.16 13.14
C LYS A 138 20.01 20.51 14.56
N MET A 139 18.72 20.35 14.80
CA MET A 139 18.11 20.65 16.11
C MET A 139 17.83 19.40 16.95
N GLY A 140 18.20 18.21 16.42
CA GLY A 140 17.98 16.95 17.10
C GLY A 140 16.51 16.50 17.09
N MET A 141 16.21 15.60 18.01
CA MET A 141 14.90 14.96 18.12
C MET A 141 14.33 15.16 19.52
N ASN A 142 13.01 15.00 19.63
CA ASN A 142 12.29 14.92 20.89
C ASN A 142 11.99 13.45 21.17
N TYR A 143 12.50 12.94 22.25
CA TYR A 143 12.40 11.53 22.62
C TYR A 143 11.21 11.27 23.55
N SER A 144 10.57 10.12 23.39
CA SER A 144 9.54 9.69 24.33
C SER A 144 10.13 9.47 25.74
N GLU A 145 9.28 9.53 26.78
CA GLU A 145 9.68 9.31 28.17
C GLU A 145 10.44 8.00 28.37
N THR A 146 10.08 6.94 27.62
CA THR A 146 10.76 5.64 27.67
C THR A 146 12.23 5.77 27.29
N PHE A 147 12.55 6.56 26.27
CA PHE A 147 13.92 6.79 25.83
C PHE A 147 14.64 7.79 26.72
N GLN A 148 13.97 8.83 27.21
CA GLN A 148 14.54 9.77 28.17
C GLN A 148 14.97 9.07 29.47
N ASN A 149 14.19 8.13 29.95
CA ASN A 149 14.51 7.31 31.14
C ASN A 149 15.75 6.41 30.94
N VAL A 150 16.15 6.15 29.71
CA VAL A 150 17.37 5.39 29.39
C VAL A 150 18.59 6.30 29.21
N GLY A 151 18.36 7.62 29.09
CA GLY A 151 19.43 8.62 29.03
C GLY A 151 19.47 9.43 27.75
N PHE A 152 18.49 9.29 26.85
CA PHE A 152 18.32 10.21 25.72
C PHE A 152 17.80 11.57 26.20
N HIS A 153 18.25 12.62 25.59
CA HIS A 153 17.78 13.98 25.85
C HIS A 153 17.22 14.59 24.58
N ASP A 154 16.22 15.45 24.75
CA ASP A 154 15.72 16.25 23.65
C ASP A 154 16.83 17.10 23.05
N GLY A 155 16.95 17.05 21.73
CA GLY A 155 18.02 17.70 20.99
C GLY A 155 19.17 16.76 20.63
N ASP A 156 19.24 15.55 21.12
CA ASP A 156 20.22 14.56 20.70
C ASP A 156 20.01 14.20 19.21
N ILE A 157 21.11 14.04 18.49
CA ILE A 157 21.12 13.56 17.10
C ILE A 157 21.72 12.16 17.09
N LEU A 158 20.99 11.19 16.57
CA LEU A 158 21.48 9.81 16.44
C LEU A 158 22.63 9.74 15.44
N LEU A 159 23.72 9.12 15.82
CA LEU A 159 24.87 8.88 14.94
C LEU A 159 25.03 7.41 14.61
N ARG A 160 25.12 6.56 15.63
CA ARG A 160 25.42 5.13 15.48
C ARG A 160 24.64 4.29 16.49
N ALA A 161 24.28 3.08 16.08
CA ALA A 161 23.80 2.02 16.96
C ALA A 161 24.85 0.90 16.95
N ASP A 162 25.48 0.64 18.07
CA ASP A 162 26.72 -0.14 18.18
C ASP A 162 27.78 0.37 17.17
N ASN A 163 28.12 -0.44 16.14
CA ASN A 163 29.09 -0.07 15.12
C ASN A 163 28.44 0.36 13.79
N GLU A 164 27.09 0.38 13.68
CA GLU A 164 26.39 0.78 12.45
C GLU A 164 26.01 2.26 12.47
N GLU A 165 26.37 2.97 11.41
CA GLU A 165 25.89 4.35 11.21
C GLU A 165 24.38 4.37 10.95
N LEU A 166 23.70 5.32 11.58
CA LEU A 166 22.28 5.58 11.39
C LEU A 166 22.11 6.72 10.40
N GLU A 167 21.70 6.39 9.18
CA GLU A 167 21.58 7.37 8.10
C GLU A 167 20.20 8.01 7.99
N ARG A 168 19.15 7.24 8.26
CA ARG A 168 17.76 7.61 7.99
C ARG A 168 16.93 7.68 9.26
N PHE A 169 16.09 8.68 9.37
CA PHE A 169 15.04 8.70 10.40
C PHE A 169 13.87 7.82 9.95
N GLY A 170 13.43 6.90 10.83
CA GLY A 170 12.27 6.04 10.57
C GLY A 170 12.28 4.73 11.36
N SER A 171 11.44 3.80 10.94
CA SER A 171 11.26 2.49 11.60
C SER A 171 12.54 1.64 11.63
N ASP A 172 13.40 1.75 10.62
CA ASP A 172 14.67 1.02 10.59
C ASP A 172 15.64 1.52 11.66
N SER A 173 15.77 2.84 11.81
CA SER A 173 16.58 3.43 12.89
C SER A 173 16.03 3.10 14.26
N PHE A 174 14.71 3.12 14.43
CA PHE A 174 14.07 2.70 15.66
C PHE A 174 14.45 1.27 16.03
N ARG A 175 14.31 0.33 15.07
CA ARG A 175 14.66 -1.07 15.31
C ARG A 175 16.13 -1.21 15.69
N LYS A 176 17.05 -0.60 14.95
CA LYS A 176 18.49 -0.64 15.24
C LYS A 176 18.83 -0.09 16.60
N VAL A 177 18.21 1.03 17.00
CA VAL A 177 18.42 1.63 18.33
C VAL A 177 17.94 0.72 19.45
N VAL A 178 16.78 0.07 19.28
CA VAL A 178 16.19 -0.78 20.34
C VAL A 178 16.91 -2.13 20.48
N GLU A 179 17.48 -2.64 19.37
CA GLU A 179 18.22 -3.90 19.33
C GLU A 179 19.72 -3.74 19.71
N ALA A 180 20.24 -2.51 19.66
CA ALA A 180 21.64 -2.24 19.99
C ALA A 180 21.93 -2.36 21.49
N LYS A 181 23.20 -2.59 21.83
CA LYS A 181 23.71 -2.51 23.21
C LYS A 181 24.05 -1.08 23.59
N THR A 182 24.54 -0.31 22.63
CA THR A 182 24.94 1.08 22.81
C THR A 182 24.52 1.92 21.63
N VAL A 183 24.12 3.16 21.92
CA VAL A 183 23.79 4.15 20.88
C VAL A 183 24.65 5.39 21.12
N THR A 184 25.31 5.83 20.06
CA THR A 184 26.09 7.09 20.07
C THR A 184 25.21 8.20 19.52
N VAL A 185 25.08 9.25 20.29
CA VAL A 185 24.35 10.47 19.93
C VAL A 185 25.28 11.68 19.94
N LEU A 186 24.95 12.68 19.15
CA LEU A 186 25.59 14.01 19.22
C LEU A 186 24.73 14.88 20.14
N ARG A 187 25.27 15.22 21.31
CA ARG A 187 24.66 16.08 22.32
C ARG A 187 25.51 17.32 22.51
N ASP A 188 24.95 18.49 22.25
CA ASP A 188 25.66 19.79 22.40
C ASP A 188 27.04 19.82 21.70
N GLY A 189 27.13 19.16 20.52
CA GLY A 189 28.37 19.09 19.74
C GLY A 189 29.38 18.03 20.23
N ARG A 190 29.04 17.18 21.20
CA ARG A 190 29.90 16.10 21.71
C ARG A 190 29.25 14.74 21.52
N GLU A 191 30.05 13.76 21.13
CA GLU A 191 29.56 12.37 21.07
C GLU A 191 29.34 11.85 22.50
N THR A 192 28.17 11.31 22.74
CA THR A 192 27.76 10.69 23.99
C THR A 192 27.26 9.29 23.71
N VAL A 193 27.74 8.31 24.48
CA VAL A 193 27.32 6.91 24.34
C VAL A 193 26.26 6.60 25.40
N ILE A 194 25.15 6.04 24.97
CA ILE A 194 24.01 5.63 25.79
C ILE A 194 23.90 4.11 25.75
N SER A 195 23.84 3.47 26.92
CA SER A 195 23.62 2.02 27.01
C SER A 195 22.13 1.71 26.93
N ILE A 196 21.76 0.77 26.08
CA ILE A 196 20.38 0.36 25.86
C ILE A 196 20.08 -0.90 26.67
N PRO A 197 19.04 -0.92 27.50
CA PRO A 197 18.63 -2.10 28.25
C PRO A 197 18.12 -3.22 27.32
N GLU A 198 18.39 -4.48 27.64
CA GLU A 198 17.95 -5.64 26.86
C GLU A 198 16.42 -5.74 26.73
N ASP A 199 15.67 -5.17 27.67
CA ASP A 199 14.20 -5.14 27.65
C ASP A 199 13.61 -3.90 26.95
N MET A 200 14.41 -3.13 26.22
CA MET A 200 13.99 -1.86 25.61
C MET A 200 12.79 -2.01 24.67
N MET A 201 12.78 -3.05 23.83
CA MET A 201 11.64 -3.33 22.95
C MET A 201 10.35 -3.58 23.76
N GLN A 202 10.45 -4.31 24.87
CA GLN A 202 9.28 -4.59 25.72
C GLN A 202 8.76 -3.33 26.40
N ARG A 203 9.65 -2.41 26.82
CA ARG A 203 9.27 -1.11 27.36
C ARG A 203 8.53 -0.28 26.32
N CYS A 204 9.07 -0.20 25.11
CA CYS A 204 8.41 0.52 24.01
C CYS A 204 7.01 -0.05 23.69
N MET A 205 6.88 -1.39 23.66
CA MET A 205 5.57 -2.05 23.42
C MET A 205 4.58 -1.79 24.55
N ARG A 206 5.03 -1.71 25.80
CA ARG A 206 4.17 -1.44 26.96
C ARG A 206 3.65 -0.01 26.96
N ASP A 207 4.51 0.94 26.63
CA ASP A 207 4.15 2.36 26.65
C ASP A 207 3.30 2.78 25.45
N GLY A 208 3.39 2.05 24.32
CA GLY A 208 2.65 2.37 23.08
C GLY A 208 2.95 3.75 22.49
N LYS A 209 3.95 4.45 23.03
CA LYS A 209 4.41 5.76 22.54
C LYS A 209 5.48 5.58 21.46
N GLY A 210 5.52 6.51 20.53
CA GLY A 210 6.55 6.53 19.48
C GLY A 210 7.97 6.65 20.03
N PHE A 211 8.94 6.44 19.14
CA PHE A 211 10.36 6.53 19.48
C PHE A 211 10.81 7.95 19.75
N ALA A 212 10.71 8.76 18.72
CA ALA A 212 11.12 10.16 18.73
C ALA A 212 10.44 10.90 17.58
N ASP A 213 10.29 12.19 17.74
CA ASP A 213 9.79 13.08 16.69
C ASP A 213 10.87 14.10 16.30
N PRO A 214 11.04 14.41 15.01
CA PRO A 214 11.95 15.47 14.53
C PRO A 214 11.33 16.84 14.86
N LEU A 215 11.39 17.26 16.09
CA LEU A 215 10.52 18.30 16.64
C LEU A 215 10.99 19.72 16.45
N ARG A 216 12.19 19.94 15.97
CA ARG A 216 12.71 21.28 15.91
C ARG A 216 12.97 21.67 14.44
N ILE A 217 11.92 21.62 13.63
CA ILE A 217 11.93 22.30 12.33
C ILE A 217 11.68 23.77 12.63
N PRO A 218 12.59 24.68 12.27
CA PRO A 218 12.32 26.10 12.44
C PRO A 218 11.06 26.47 11.63
N MET A 219 10.00 26.83 12.36
CA MET A 219 8.75 27.26 11.75
C MET A 219 8.93 28.69 11.25
N VAL A 220 8.85 28.88 9.94
CA VAL A 220 8.83 30.21 9.32
C VAL A 220 7.38 30.61 9.11
N VAL A 221 6.93 31.63 9.81
CA VAL A 221 5.62 32.23 9.60
C VAL A 221 5.72 33.10 8.33
N ARG A 222 5.09 32.65 7.24
CA ARG A 222 5.10 33.40 5.97
C ARG A 222 4.04 34.52 5.95
N GLU A 223 2.85 34.21 6.46
CA GLU A 223 1.73 35.15 6.54
C GLU A 223 0.93 34.89 7.80
N LEU A 224 0.41 35.94 8.40
CA LEU A 224 -0.59 35.86 9.46
C LEU A 224 -1.97 36.11 8.82
N PRO A 225 -2.95 35.19 9.02
CA PRO A 225 -4.24 35.28 8.34
C PRO A 225 -5.08 36.50 8.77
N ASP A 226 -4.87 37.03 9.97
CA ASP A 226 -5.53 38.22 10.51
C ASP A 226 -4.68 38.85 11.62
N LYS A 227 -4.77 40.17 11.76
CA LYS A 227 -4.13 40.92 12.85
C LYS A 227 -4.67 40.54 14.23
N ASN A 228 -5.88 40.00 14.29
CA ASN A 228 -6.51 39.50 15.52
C ASN A 228 -6.33 37.99 15.74
N ALA A 229 -5.60 37.29 14.86
CA ALA A 229 -5.30 35.88 15.05
C ALA A 229 -4.49 35.66 16.33
N PRO A 230 -4.70 34.57 17.09
CA PRO A 230 -3.97 34.29 18.32
C PRO A 230 -2.45 34.35 18.15
N ALA A 231 -1.93 33.95 16.98
CA ALA A 231 -0.51 34.03 16.68
C ALA A 231 -0.02 35.48 16.54
N ALA A 232 -0.81 36.38 15.94
CA ALA A 232 -0.49 37.80 15.83
C ALA A 232 -0.55 38.47 17.22
N LEU A 233 -1.56 38.15 18.02
CA LEU A 233 -1.68 38.64 19.41
C LEU A 233 -0.55 38.15 20.31
N ALA A 234 0.01 36.98 20.03
CA ALA A 234 1.18 36.43 20.69
C ALA A 234 2.52 37.06 20.20
N GLY A 235 2.46 38.06 19.32
CA GLY A 235 3.65 38.79 18.84
C GLY A 235 4.45 38.08 17.74
N MET A 236 3.90 37.05 17.08
CA MET A 236 4.53 36.43 15.93
C MET A 236 4.54 37.40 14.74
N GLN A 237 5.68 37.55 14.09
CA GLN A 237 5.83 38.37 12.90
C GLN A 237 6.22 37.52 11.69
N PRO A 238 5.71 37.79 10.48
CA PRO A 238 6.18 37.17 9.25
C PRO A 238 7.66 37.52 9.03
N LYS A 239 8.40 36.53 8.53
CA LYS A 239 9.82 36.71 8.21
C LYS A 239 10.03 36.74 6.70
#